data_3f4bbd9079f2ec996923ace57e0be790
#
_entry.id   3f4bbd9079f2ec996923ace57e0be790
#
_cell.length_a   1.000
_cell.length_b   1.000
_cell.length_c   1.000
_cell.angle_alpha   90.00
_cell.angle_beta   90.00
_cell.angle_gamma   90.00
#
_symmetry.space_group_name_H-M   'P 1'
#
loop_
_entity.id
_entity.type
_entity.pdbx_description
1 polymer ?
#
loop_
_entity_poly.entity_id
_entity_poly.type
_entity_poly.pdbx_seq_one_letter_code
_entity_poly.pdbx_strand_id
1 'polypeptide(L)'
;MVLNPVIGKLVHKRGLRFEVVPSWFKETLEKSCFAAPYEYAVETAKQKALEVANRMHLKHLRTPDVVIGADTIVTIEDQILEKPVDKQDAYKMLSRLSGKEHSVFTGVAIVHCSNKDNQLETEVTDFYEETKVKFADLSEELLWEYIHSGEPMDKAGGYGIQALGGMLVEYVHGDFLNVVGFPLNHFCKKLAELYYPPLKHTIQHIKHDSIPSVETFEILSDGECDSSVNVQCEDVKKLQSSGVAHNLGSCINSHNCSVPVENQNGVAENATHFPSQLTHLLDGFKASKALFVACKLKIFDLLKDKGTMSPVDVAKQLSISLCGAERLLDACTSFDLLEKSYQGYSNTELTNLYLVSSSEYSLHDYVLHCNERMWPLYTHLELAVKEGTSQNHRAFGKKTEDVFQDFYYQSTEMKQQFMRAMHSISKLTARDLSTAFDLSKFQVVCDLGGCTGALAYELVHIYPAMKVTVFDRPDVIASVPSFQPSGQNTNQVSFTSGDFFKDNLPEADLYILSRILHDCSEEKIHTLLSKISAICKPGSALLVAEIVLNEKGTSPARGVLQSLSMTEGKQRSSLEYKELLEKHGFTSVQIKITGNLLDAILCIKKSSVH
;
A
#
# COMPACT_ATOMS: atom_id res chain seq x y z
N MET A 1 -9.18 10.39 -14.20
CA MET A 1 -8.71 11.49 -13.33
C MET A 1 -7.45 12.09 -13.93
N VAL A 2 -7.41 13.40 -14.16
CA VAL A 2 -6.23 14.10 -14.68
C VAL A 2 -5.49 14.64 -13.46
N LEU A 3 -4.77 13.77 -12.75
CA LEU A 3 -3.98 14.15 -11.57
C LEU A 3 -2.50 13.93 -11.84
N ASN A 4 -1.68 14.79 -11.22
CA ASN A 4 -0.25 14.55 -11.11
C ASN A 4 0.00 13.12 -10.55
N PRO A 5 0.91 12.32 -11.14
CA PRO A 5 1.17 10.93 -10.73
C PRO A 5 1.53 10.75 -9.25
N VAL A 6 2.10 11.77 -8.61
CA VAL A 6 2.45 11.74 -7.18
C VAL A 6 1.18 11.78 -6.31
N ILE A 7 0.22 12.60 -6.70
CA ILE A 7 -1.06 12.71 -6.00
C ILE A 7 -1.91 11.46 -6.24
N GLY A 8 -1.85 10.90 -7.44
CA GLY A 8 -2.44 9.61 -7.74
C GLY A 8 -2.00 8.54 -6.74
N LYS A 9 -0.70 8.47 -6.41
CA LYS A 9 -0.17 7.54 -5.41
C LYS A 9 -0.66 7.85 -3.98
N LEU A 10 -0.76 9.13 -3.60
CA LEU A 10 -1.25 9.55 -2.27
C LEU A 10 -2.73 9.21 -2.07
N VAL A 11 -3.56 9.48 -3.06
CA VAL A 11 -5.01 9.20 -3.02
C VAL A 11 -5.27 7.69 -3.06
N HIS A 12 -4.48 6.93 -3.83
CA HIS A 12 -4.57 5.46 -3.87
C HIS A 12 -4.17 4.81 -2.54
N LYS A 13 -3.13 5.32 -1.87
CA LYS A 13 -2.76 4.89 -0.50
C LYS A 13 -3.87 5.13 0.54
N ARG A 14 -4.83 6.02 0.25
CA ARG A 14 -5.98 6.34 1.12
C ARG A 14 -7.26 5.56 0.77
N GLY A 15 -7.16 4.52 -0.07
CA GLY A 15 -8.24 3.59 -0.37
C GLY A 15 -9.22 4.02 -1.47
N LEU A 16 -9.03 5.18 -2.10
CA LEU A 16 -9.82 5.58 -3.27
C LEU A 16 -9.28 4.89 -4.53
N ARG A 17 -10.11 4.09 -5.18
CA ARG A 17 -9.78 3.44 -6.46
C ARG A 17 -10.15 4.38 -7.61
N PHE A 18 -9.19 4.70 -8.45
CA PHE A 18 -9.41 5.52 -9.64
C PHE A 18 -8.41 5.15 -10.74
N GLU A 19 -8.78 5.50 -11.96
CA GLU A 19 -7.92 5.38 -13.13
C GLU A 19 -7.42 6.78 -13.53
N VAL A 20 -6.13 6.90 -13.87
CA VAL A 20 -5.55 8.15 -14.38
C VAL A 20 -5.68 8.15 -15.89
N VAL A 21 -6.45 9.10 -16.41
CA VAL A 21 -6.69 9.26 -17.85
C VAL A 21 -6.16 10.63 -18.27
N PRO A 22 -5.11 10.72 -19.11
CA PRO A 22 -4.61 11.99 -19.62
C PRO A 22 -5.68 12.71 -20.45
N SER A 23 -5.86 14.01 -20.22
CA SER A 23 -6.72 14.85 -21.07
C SER A 23 -6.01 15.23 -22.36
N TRP A 24 -6.79 15.32 -23.44
CA TRP A 24 -6.37 15.86 -24.74
C TRP A 24 -6.78 17.32 -24.93
N PHE A 25 -7.37 17.93 -23.90
CA PHE A 25 -7.72 19.34 -23.95
C PHE A 25 -6.47 20.20 -24.16
N LYS A 26 -6.50 21.02 -25.19
CA LYS A 26 -5.45 22.00 -25.44
C LYS A 26 -5.69 23.23 -24.58
N GLU A 27 -4.72 23.60 -23.77
CA GLU A 27 -4.78 24.77 -22.87
C GLU A 27 -4.66 26.07 -23.70
N THR A 28 -5.76 26.43 -24.40
CA THR A 28 -5.84 27.59 -25.31
C THR A 28 -6.81 28.65 -24.81
N LEU A 29 -7.19 28.59 -23.53
CA LEU A 29 -8.08 29.59 -22.94
C LEU A 29 -7.39 30.95 -22.85
N GLU A 30 -8.09 32.00 -23.25
CA GLU A 30 -7.56 33.36 -23.23
C GLU A 30 -7.61 33.92 -21.81
N LYS A 31 -6.44 34.12 -21.18
CA LYS A 31 -6.32 34.54 -19.77
C LYS A 31 -6.98 35.88 -19.48
N SER A 32 -7.04 36.76 -20.46
CA SER A 32 -7.69 38.08 -20.36
C SER A 32 -9.23 38.00 -20.16
N CYS A 33 -9.84 36.84 -20.42
CA CYS A 33 -11.27 36.63 -20.21
C CYS A 33 -11.66 36.34 -18.76
N PHE A 34 -10.69 36.14 -17.87
CA PHE A 34 -10.93 35.80 -16.46
C PHE A 34 -10.64 37.00 -15.56
N ALA A 35 -11.55 37.27 -14.61
CA ALA A 35 -11.42 38.39 -13.67
C ALA A 35 -10.35 38.12 -12.60
N ALA A 36 -10.13 36.84 -12.26
CA ALA A 36 -9.12 36.43 -11.26
C ALA A 36 -8.34 35.20 -11.74
N PRO A 37 -7.06 35.04 -11.36
CA PRO A 37 -6.24 33.92 -11.80
C PRO A 37 -6.81 32.54 -11.47
N TYR A 38 -7.44 32.37 -10.30
CA TYR A 38 -8.03 31.09 -9.90
C TYR A 38 -9.16 30.63 -10.81
N GLU A 39 -9.90 31.55 -11.43
CA GLU A 39 -10.98 31.23 -12.39
C GLU A 39 -10.43 30.53 -13.63
N TYR A 40 -9.26 30.95 -14.11
CA TYR A 40 -8.57 30.30 -15.21
C TYR A 40 -8.18 28.86 -14.85
N ALA A 41 -7.63 28.62 -13.66
CA ALA A 41 -7.27 27.28 -13.18
C ALA A 41 -8.50 26.37 -13.03
N VAL A 42 -9.60 26.89 -12.50
CA VAL A 42 -10.88 26.16 -12.35
C VAL A 42 -11.46 25.79 -13.71
N GLU A 43 -11.54 26.76 -14.63
CA GLU A 43 -12.10 26.47 -15.97
C GLU A 43 -11.21 25.49 -16.74
N THR A 44 -9.88 25.62 -16.66
CA THR A 44 -8.96 24.67 -17.27
C THR A 44 -9.16 23.26 -16.71
N ALA A 45 -9.28 23.12 -15.38
CA ALA A 45 -9.56 21.85 -14.73
C ALA A 45 -10.90 21.24 -15.19
N LYS A 46 -11.93 22.05 -15.31
CA LYS A 46 -13.25 21.65 -15.79
C LYS A 46 -13.23 21.18 -17.25
N GLN A 47 -12.59 21.92 -18.14
CA GLN A 47 -12.48 21.55 -19.55
C GLN A 47 -11.70 20.23 -19.73
N LYS A 48 -10.63 20.03 -18.94
CA LYS A 48 -9.89 18.76 -18.90
C LYS A 48 -10.78 17.59 -18.47
N ALA A 49 -11.60 17.78 -17.45
CA ALA A 49 -12.49 16.72 -16.94
C ALA A 49 -13.62 16.41 -17.94
N LEU A 50 -14.24 17.42 -18.51
CA LEU A 50 -15.33 17.27 -19.49
C LEU A 50 -14.83 16.60 -20.79
N GLU A 51 -13.63 16.94 -21.28
CA GLU A 51 -13.01 16.26 -22.42
C GLU A 51 -12.88 14.76 -22.17
N VAL A 52 -12.33 14.38 -21.00
CA VAL A 52 -12.18 12.96 -20.64
C VAL A 52 -13.54 12.27 -20.51
N ALA A 53 -14.52 12.87 -19.86
CA ALA A 53 -15.87 12.32 -19.72
C ALA A 53 -16.51 12.04 -21.09
N ASN A 54 -16.48 13.03 -21.99
CA ASN A 54 -17.02 12.92 -23.35
C ASN A 54 -16.30 11.84 -24.17
N ARG A 55 -14.96 11.83 -24.11
CA ARG A 55 -14.16 10.85 -24.86
C ARG A 55 -14.39 9.42 -24.40
N MET A 56 -14.52 9.18 -23.09
CA MET A 56 -14.80 7.86 -22.55
C MET A 56 -16.20 7.39 -22.92
N HIS A 57 -17.19 8.26 -22.90
CA HIS A 57 -18.55 7.96 -23.32
C HIS A 57 -18.60 7.59 -24.82
N LEU A 58 -17.98 8.40 -25.72
CA LEU A 58 -18.00 8.20 -27.16
C LEU A 58 -17.27 6.93 -27.64
N LYS A 59 -16.25 6.47 -26.91
CA LYS A 59 -15.50 5.25 -27.26
C LYS A 59 -16.18 3.95 -26.85
N HIS A 60 -17.46 3.98 -26.46
CA HIS A 60 -18.21 2.84 -25.90
C HIS A 60 -17.49 2.15 -24.73
N LEU A 61 -16.59 2.86 -24.09
CA LEU A 61 -16.03 2.49 -22.81
C LEU A 61 -17.11 2.74 -21.74
N ARG A 62 -17.07 2.01 -20.65
CA ARG A 62 -18.01 2.24 -19.54
C ARG A 62 -18.00 3.74 -19.18
N THR A 63 -19.16 4.40 -19.22
CA THR A 63 -19.30 5.79 -18.77
C THR A 63 -18.79 5.88 -17.34
N PRO A 64 -17.81 6.73 -17.01
CA PRO A 64 -17.33 6.87 -15.64
C PRO A 64 -18.44 7.49 -14.79
N ASP A 65 -18.56 7.07 -13.52
CA ASP A 65 -19.53 7.67 -12.61
C ASP A 65 -19.10 9.11 -12.23
N VAL A 66 -17.78 9.31 -12.07
CA VAL A 66 -17.19 10.62 -11.73
C VAL A 66 -15.87 10.81 -12.46
N VAL A 67 -15.66 12.00 -13.00
CA VAL A 67 -14.36 12.45 -13.54
C VAL A 67 -13.87 13.65 -12.75
N ILE A 68 -12.61 13.60 -12.30
CA ILE A 68 -11.99 14.68 -11.54
C ILE A 68 -10.88 15.29 -12.39
N GLY A 69 -10.95 16.58 -12.63
CA GLY A 69 -9.91 17.39 -13.25
C GLY A 69 -9.25 18.30 -12.23
N ALA A 70 -7.96 18.57 -12.41
CA ALA A 70 -7.24 19.57 -11.64
C ALA A 70 -6.25 20.32 -12.56
N ASP A 71 -6.05 21.59 -12.26
CA ASP A 71 -5.06 22.44 -12.91
C ASP A 71 -4.41 23.38 -11.91
N THR A 72 -3.08 23.51 -11.97
CA THR A 72 -2.31 24.33 -11.03
C THR A 72 -1.55 25.41 -11.77
N ILE A 73 -1.67 26.64 -11.26
CA ILE A 73 -0.96 27.82 -11.75
C ILE A 73 -0.21 28.49 -10.61
N VAL A 74 0.87 29.18 -10.96
CA VAL A 74 1.61 30.06 -10.05
C VAL A 74 1.34 31.50 -10.47
N THR A 75 1.12 32.42 -9.51
CA THR A 75 0.88 33.81 -9.81
C THR A 75 1.76 34.71 -8.96
N ILE A 76 2.27 35.76 -9.58
CA ILE A 76 2.99 36.85 -8.91
C ILE A 76 2.57 38.17 -9.53
N GLU A 77 2.26 39.16 -8.73
CA GLU A 77 1.86 40.50 -9.20
C GLU A 77 0.72 40.40 -10.26
N ASP A 78 -0.31 39.57 -9.97
CA ASP A 78 -1.48 39.28 -10.82
C ASP A 78 -1.16 38.67 -12.20
N GLN A 79 0.08 38.22 -12.42
CA GLN A 79 0.46 37.52 -13.64
C GLN A 79 0.55 36.01 -13.42
N ILE A 80 -0.07 35.27 -14.32
CA ILE A 80 -0.02 33.80 -14.33
C ILE A 80 1.31 33.35 -14.95
N LEU A 81 2.08 32.58 -14.18
CA LEU A 81 3.28 31.90 -14.65
C LEU A 81 2.92 30.44 -14.96
N GLU A 82 2.96 30.11 -16.23
CA GLU A 82 2.75 28.74 -16.72
C GLU A 82 4.06 27.95 -16.72
N LYS A 83 4.09 26.85 -17.46
CA LYS A 83 5.31 26.08 -17.66
C LYS A 83 6.27 26.87 -18.56
N PRO A 84 7.56 26.92 -18.22
CA PRO A 84 8.53 27.60 -19.05
C PRO A 84 8.67 26.90 -20.42
N VAL A 85 8.78 27.70 -21.48
CA VAL A 85 8.95 27.19 -22.85
C VAL A 85 10.40 26.79 -23.14
N ASP A 86 11.35 27.43 -22.47
CA ASP A 86 12.78 27.14 -22.57
C ASP A 86 13.52 27.52 -21.26
N LYS A 87 14.83 27.25 -21.19
CA LYS A 87 15.65 27.54 -20.01
C LYS A 87 15.77 29.03 -19.69
N GLN A 88 15.71 29.90 -20.70
CA GLN A 88 15.75 31.35 -20.49
C GLN A 88 14.45 31.85 -19.90
N ASP A 89 13.33 31.29 -20.31
CA ASP A 89 12.02 31.59 -19.77
C ASP A 89 11.90 31.10 -18.31
N ALA A 90 12.41 29.88 -18.03
CA ALA A 90 12.52 29.39 -16.65
C ALA A 90 13.35 30.32 -15.77
N TYR A 91 14.47 30.82 -16.26
CA TYR A 91 15.31 31.77 -15.53
C TYR A 91 14.56 33.09 -15.24
N LYS A 92 13.83 33.64 -16.23
CA LYS A 92 13.00 34.83 -16.01
C LYS A 92 11.92 34.63 -14.97
N MET A 93 11.23 33.47 -15.00
CA MET A 93 10.20 33.13 -14.03
C MET A 93 10.80 33.02 -12.62
N LEU A 94 11.83 32.22 -12.43
CA LEU A 94 12.45 31.98 -11.13
C LEU A 94 13.11 33.25 -10.55
N SER A 95 13.73 34.07 -11.38
CA SER A 95 14.31 35.35 -10.96
C SER A 95 13.22 36.31 -10.46
N ARG A 96 12.01 36.28 -11.01
CA ARG A 96 10.89 37.08 -10.53
C ARG A 96 10.36 36.61 -9.18
N LEU A 97 10.44 35.28 -8.92
CA LEU A 97 9.99 34.67 -7.67
C LEU A 97 11.01 34.81 -6.54
N SER A 98 12.30 34.97 -6.85
CA SER A 98 13.40 35.08 -5.88
C SER A 98 13.13 36.18 -4.84
N GLY A 99 13.23 35.82 -3.55
CA GLY A 99 13.01 36.71 -2.41
C GLY A 99 11.56 37.18 -2.23
N LYS A 100 10.59 36.71 -3.03
CA LYS A 100 9.21 37.18 -3.01
C LYS A 100 8.21 36.11 -2.61
N GLU A 101 7.11 36.56 -2.03
CA GLU A 101 5.91 35.74 -1.83
C GLU A 101 5.06 35.75 -3.11
N HIS A 102 4.54 34.58 -3.46
CA HIS A 102 3.67 34.37 -4.61
C HIS A 102 2.57 33.37 -4.26
N SER A 103 1.50 33.33 -5.05
CA SER A 103 0.37 32.41 -4.83
C SER A 103 0.39 31.26 -5.80
N VAL A 104 0.09 30.07 -5.28
CA VAL A 104 -0.19 28.85 -6.04
C VAL A 104 -1.67 28.55 -5.93
N PHE A 105 -2.36 28.55 -7.08
CA PHE A 105 -3.76 28.19 -7.18
C PHE A 105 -3.92 26.85 -7.85
N THR A 106 -4.70 25.95 -7.25
CA THR A 106 -5.17 24.74 -7.93
C THR A 106 -6.68 24.79 -8.06
N GLY A 107 -7.17 24.83 -9.28
CA GLY A 107 -8.57 24.61 -9.61
C GLY A 107 -8.88 23.13 -9.68
N VAL A 108 -10.02 22.72 -9.13
CA VAL A 108 -10.50 21.33 -9.16
C VAL A 108 -11.92 21.28 -9.65
N ALA A 109 -12.23 20.39 -10.60
CA ALA A 109 -13.58 20.12 -11.07
C ALA A 109 -13.94 18.64 -10.86
N ILE A 110 -15.09 18.39 -10.23
CA ILE A 110 -15.70 17.08 -10.01
C ILE A 110 -16.89 17.00 -10.97
N VAL A 111 -16.80 16.16 -11.97
CA VAL A 111 -17.83 15.98 -12.99
C VAL A 111 -18.55 14.67 -12.74
N HIS A 112 -19.80 14.73 -12.30
CA HIS A 112 -20.70 13.58 -12.22
C HIS A 112 -21.25 13.28 -13.60
N CYS A 113 -21.15 12.01 -14.00
CA CYS A 113 -21.58 11.55 -15.31
C CYS A 113 -22.75 10.58 -15.16
N SER A 114 -23.82 10.81 -15.89
CA SER A 114 -24.93 9.88 -16.04
C SER A 114 -25.21 9.62 -17.52
N ASN A 115 -25.65 8.41 -17.83
CA ASN A 115 -26.03 8.04 -19.18
C ASN A 115 -27.56 7.95 -19.24
N LYS A 116 -28.21 8.89 -19.94
CA LYS A 116 -29.63 8.86 -20.24
C LYS A 116 -29.85 8.78 -21.73
N ASP A 117 -30.58 7.79 -22.18
CA ASP A 117 -30.94 7.58 -23.57
C ASP A 117 -29.73 7.63 -24.54
N ASN A 118 -28.59 7.06 -24.08
CA ASN A 118 -27.32 7.08 -24.81
C ASN A 118 -26.71 8.49 -24.98
N GLN A 119 -27.13 9.45 -24.17
CA GLN A 119 -26.54 10.78 -24.08
C GLN A 119 -25.85 10.96 -22.72
N LEU A 120 -24.67 11.59 -22.74
CA LEU A 120 -23.94 11.92 -21.54
C LEU A 120 -24.53 13.18 -20.90
N GLU A 121 -25.12 13.05 -19.73
CA GLU A 121 -25.45 14.19 -18.86
C GLU A 121 -24.33 14.38 -17.85
N THR A 122 -23.90 15.62 -17.63
CA THR A 122 -22.84 15.97 -16.69
C THR A 122 -23.29 17.05 -15.74
N GLU A 123 -23.02 16.84 -14.44
CA GLU A 123 -23.16 17.86 -13.42
C GLU A 123 -21.76 18.19 -12.87
N VAL A 124 -21.40 19.46 -12.81
CA VAL A 124 -20.06 19.91 -12.43
C VAL A 124 -20.10 20.64 -11.12
N THR A 125 -19.29 20.18 -10.17
CA THR A 125 -18.96 20.92 -8.95
C THR A 125 -17.48 21.27 -9.01
N ASP A 126 -17.17 22.56 -8.85
CA ASP A 126 -15.81 23.05 -8.92
C ASP A 126 -15.43 23.87 -7.68
N PHE A 127 -14.14 24.01 -7.43
CA PHE A 127 -13.58 24.84 -6.37
C PHE A 127 -12.10 25.11 -6.64
N TYR A 128 -11.50 25.99 -5.87
CA TYR A 128 -10.06 26.23 -5.89
C TYR A 128 -9.48 26.25 -4.48
N GLU A 129 -8.15 26.11 -4.42
CA GLU A 129 -7.33 26.30 -3.22
C GLU A 129 -6.20 27.26 -3.53
N GLU A 130 -5.92 28.17 -2.61
CA GLU A 130 -4.79 29.09 -2.68
C GLU A 130 -3.79 28.75 -1.59
N THR A 131 -2.50 28.72 -1.95
CA THR A 131 -1.39 28.59 -0.99
C THR A 131 -0.31 29.60 -1.34
N LYS A 132 0.14 30.34 -0.36
CA LYS A 132 1.23 31.30 -0.53
C LYS A 132 2.56 30.65 -0.26
N VAL A 133 3.50 30.90 -1.15
CA VAL A 133 4.87 30.36 -1.10
C VAL A 133 5.84 31.54 -1.18
N LYS A 134 6.82 31.59 -0.29
CA LYS A 134 7.92 32.55 -0.37
C LYS A 134 9.21 31.84 -0.72
N PHE A 135 9.91 32.40 -1.70
CA PHE A 135 11.27 31.96 -2.02
C PHE A 135 12.30 32.72 -1.17
N ALA A 136 13.38 32.01 -0.85
CA ALA A 136 14.59 32.65 -0.36
C ALA A 136 15.20 33.58 -1.43
N ASP A 137 16.12 34.46 -1.04
CA ASP A 137 16.95 35.22 -1.99
C ASP A 137 17.89 34.24 -2.69
N LEU A 138 17.75 34.09 -4.01
CA LEU A 138 18.47 33.08 -4.81
C LEU A 138 19.54 33.73 -5.63
N SER A 139 20.75 33.16 -5.60
CA SER A 139 21.83 33.59 -6.48
C SER A 139 21.63 33.15 -7.93
N GLU A 140 22.24 33.83 -8.88
CA GLU A 140 22.14 33.47 -10.30
C GLU A 140 22.69 32.06 -10.56
N GLU A 141 23.79 31.69 -9.89
CA GLU A 141 24.39 30.36 -10.02
C GLU A 141 23.45 29.27 -9.58
N LEU A 142 22.76 29.43 -8.42
CA LEU A 142 21.78 28.47 -7.89
C LEU A 142 20.57 28.32 -8.83
N LEU A 143 20.10 29.44 -9.41
CA LEU A 143 19.00 29.40 -10.38
C LEU A 143 19.39 28.60 -11.62
N TRP A 144 20.60 28.81 -12.17
CA TRP A 144 21.07 28.08 -13.33
C TRP A 144 21.33 26.59 -13.02
N GLU A 145 21.88 26.29 -11.85
CA GLU A 145 22.07 24.90 -11.39
C GLU A 145 20.73 24.18 -11.36
N TYR A 146 19.71 24.79 -10.75
CA TYR A 146 18.37 24.23 -10.72
C TYR A 146 17.75 24.08 -12.11
N ILE A 147 17.90 25.06 -13.00
CA ILE A 147 17.39 25.00 -14.38
C ILE A 147 18.10 23.89 -15.17
N HIS A 148 19.39 23.67 -14.94
CA HIS A 148 20.13 22.61 -15.62
C HIS A 148 19.71 21.21 -15.22
N SER A 149 19.11 21.03 -14.04
CA SER A 149 18.50 19.76 -13.63
C SER A 149 17.37 19.31 -14.54
N GLY A 150 16.76 20.23 -15.29
CA GLY A 150 15.61 19.98 -16.15
C GLY A 150 14.26 19.95 -15.41
N GLU A 151 14.26 19.96 -14.07
CA GLU A 151 13.04 19.91 -13.26
C GLU A 151 12.05 21.07 -13.49
N PRO A 152 12.49 22.33 -13.75
CA PRO A 152 11.59 23.45 -13.99
C PRO A 152 10.64 23.28 -15.18
N MET A 153 11.04 22.55 -16.21
CA MET A 153 10.46 22.63 -17.55
C MET A 153 9.03 22.11 -17.67
N ASP A 154 8.57 21.28 -16.75
CA ASP A 154 7.23 20.72 -16.75
C ASP A 154 6.33 21.24 -15.58
N LYS A 155 6.82 22.28 -14.87
CA LYS A 155 6.16 22.83 -13.68
C LYS A 155 5.64 24.25 -13.92
N ALA A 156 4.44 24.56 -13.43
CA ALA A 156 3.93 25.92 -13.37
C ALA A 156 4.85 26.80 -12.51
N GLY A 157 5.18 27.99 -12.98
CA GLY A 157 6.13 28.90 -12.31
C GLY A 157 7.59 28.43 -12.34
N GLY A 158 7.88 27.31 -13.03
CA GLY A 158 9.23 26.78 -13.18
C GLY A 158 9.82 26.12 -11.93
N TYR A 159 9.01 25.62 -10.97
CA TYR A 159 9.55 24.90 -9.81
C TYR A 159 8.64 23.80 -9.29
N GLY A 160 9.23 22.79 -8.65
CA GLY A 160 8.51 21.69 -8.00
C GLY A 160 8.92 21.53 -6.54
N ILE A 161 8.05 21.84 -5.59
CA ILE A 161 8.36 21.82 -4.15
C ILE A 161 8.73 20.42 -3.61
N GLN A 162 8.39 19.36 -4.35
CA GLN A 162 8.59 17.96 -3.93
C GLN A 162 10.01 17.43 -4.18
N ALA A 163 10.80 18.11 -4.98
CA ALA A 163 12.13 17.69 -5.38
C ALA A 163 13.14 18.81 -5.14
N LEU A 164 14.07 19.06 -6.08
CA LEU A 164 15.09 20.08 -5.91
C LEU A 164 14.53 21.49 -5.70
N GLY A 165 13.38 21.81 -6.33
CA GLY A 165 12.74 23.12 -6.15
C GLY A 165 12.27 23.40 -4.72
N GLY A 166 12.20 22.39 -3.85
CA GLY A 166 11.94 22.59 -2.42
C GLY A 166 13.04 23.40 -1.71
N MET A 167 14.28 23.33 -2.20
CA MET A 167 15.42 24.11 -1.66
C MET A 167 15.31 25.62 -1.90
N LEU A 168 14.46 26.04 -2.86
CA LEU A 168 14.23 27.43 -3.19
C LEU A 168 13.24 28.11 -2.24
N VAL A 169 12.45 27.31 -1.48
CA VAL A 169 11.33 27.77 -0.69
C VAL A 169 11.76 28.09 0.74
N GLU A 170 11.48 29.29 1.20
CA GLU A 170 11.71 29.73 2.57
C GLU A 170 10.57 29.29 3.49
N TYR A 171 9.30 29.52 3.08
CA TYR A 171 8.14 29.02 3.80
C TYR A 171 6.91 28.83 2.89
N VAL A 172 5.94 28.04 3.38
CA VAL A 172 4.64 27.80 2.76
C VAL A 172 3.54 28.19 3.76
N HIS A 173 2.59 29.02 3.34
CA HIS A 173 1.45 29.40 4.14
C HIS A 173 0.16 28.90 3.47
N GLY A 174 -0.43 27.84 4.01
CA GLY A 174 -1.61 27.16 3.48
C GLY A 174 -1.40 25.66 3.28
N ASP A 175 -2.10 25.07 2.31
CA ASP A 175 -2.02 23.63 2.04
C ASP A 175 -0.78 23.28 1.21
N PHE A 176 0.17 22.58 1.82
CA PHE A 176 1.37 22.07 1.13
C PHE A 176 1.01 21.18 -0.08
N LEU A 177 -0.03 20.35 0.04
CA LEU A 177 -0.47 19.46 -1.05
C LEU A 177 -1.06 20.25 -2.22
N ASN A 178 -1.58 21.44 -1.99
CA ASN A 178 -1.98 22.36 -3.05
C ASN A 178 -0.76 22.78 -3.90
N VAL A 179 0.36 23.12 -3.26
CA VAL A 179 1.61 23.46 -3.97
C VAL A 179 2.16 22.27 -4.75
N VAL A 180 1.94 21.05 -4.23
CA VAL A 180 2.23 19.79 -4.92
C VAL A 180 1.38 19.62 -6.19
N GLY A 181 0.21 20.29 -6.26
CA GLY A 181 -0.70 20.30 -7.42
C GLY A 181 -2.06 19.65 -7.19
N PHE A 182 -2.46 19.39 -5.90
CA PHE A 182 -3.82 18.93 -5.59
C PHE A 182 -4.19 19.13 -4.12
N PRO A 183 -5.20 19.94 -3.79
CA PRO A 183 -5.63 20.26 -2.43
C PRO A 183 -6.45 19.11 -1.83
N LEU A 184 -5.78 18.04 -1.40
CA LEU A 184 -6.42 16.80 -0.99
C LEU A 184 -7.39 16.98 0.18
N ASN A 185 -7.06 17.83 1.15
CA ASN A 185 -7.93 18.10 2.30
C ASN A 185 -9.25 18.75 1.87
N HIS A 186 -9.17 19.83 1.08
CA HIS A 186 -10.34 20.53 0.54
C HIS A 186 -11.18 19.61 -0.35
N PHE A 187 -10.53 18.83 -1.20
CA PHE A 187 -11.20 17.83 -2.05
C PHE A 187 -11.98 16.79 -1.23
N CYS A 188 -11.39 16.24 -0.16
CA CYS A 188 -12.08 15.29 0.72
C CYS A 188 -13.28 15.91 1.42
N LYS A 189 -13.20 17.17 1.82
CA LYS A 189 -14.36 17.92 2.38
C LYS A 189 -15.47 18.06 1.35
N LYS A 190 -15.13 18.44 0.11
CA LYS A 190 -16.10 18.55 -0.98
C LYS A 190 -16.75 17.22 -1.33
N LEU A 191 -16.01 16.13 -1.37
CA LEU A 191 -16.59 14.80 -1.53
C LEU A 191 -17.55 14.44 -0.39
N ALA A 192 -17.19 14.76 0.86
CA ALA A 192 -18.07 14.51 1.98
C ALA A 192 -19.37 15.33 1.88
N GLU A 193 -19.31 16.59 1.48
CA GLU A 193 -20.48 17.44 1.23
C GLU A 193 -21.39 16.87 0.14
N LEU A 194 -20.83 16.33 -0.95
CA LEU A 194 -21.57 15.79 -2.08
C LEU A 194 -22.22 14.43 -1.78
N TYR A 195 -21.50 13.53 -1.11
CA TYR A 195 -21.96 12.15 -0.91
C TYR A 195 -22.55 11.87 0.47
N TYR A 196 -22.22 12.70 1.47
CA TYR A 196 -22.69 12.60 2.85
C TYR A 196 -23.17 13.98 3.34
N PRO A 197 -24.20 14.58 2.69
CA PRO A 197 -24.71 15.86 3.15
C PRO A 197 -25.19 15.72 4.60
N PRO A 198 -24.85 16.64 5.50
CA PRO A 198 -25.26 16.58 6.89
C PRO A 198 -26.79 16.55 6.96
N LEU A 199 -27.33 15.50 7.58
CA LEU A 199 -28.75 15.39 7.89
C LEU A 199 -29.17 16.66 8.66
N LYS A 200 -30.19 17.36 8.18
CA LYS A 200 -30.66 18.67 8.68
C LYS A 200 -31.17 18.68 10.14
N HIS A 201 -30.98 17.60 10.91
CA HIS A 201 -31.36 17.55 12.31
C HIS A 201 -30.23 16.95 13.15
N THR A 202 -29.80 17.73 14.15
CA THR A 202 -28.97 17.36 15.30
C THR A 202 -27.46 17.21 15.03
N ILE A 203 -26.77 18.30 14.73
CA ILE A 203 -25.38 18.44 15.15
C ILE A 203 -25.40 19.11 16.52
N GLN A 204 -25.50 18.34 17.60
CA GLN A 204 -24.95 18.76 18.86
C GLN A 204 -23.42 18.82 18.66
N HIS A 205 -22.86 20.01 18.71
CA HIS A 205 -21.43 20.19 18.83
C HIS A 205 -20.96 19.50 20.10
N ILE A 206 -20.44 18.28 19.98
CA ILE A 206 -19.62 17.70 21.02
C ILE A 206 -18.33 18.51 21.00
N LYS A 207 -18.22 19.49 21.92
CA LYS A 207 -16.95 20.09 22.24
C LYS A 207 -16.05 18.98 22.77
N HIS A 208 -15.07 18.59 22.01
CA HIS A 208 -13.95 17.81 22.53
C HIS A 208 -13.07 18.75 23.37
N ASP A 209 -13.41 18.89 24.64
CA ASP A 209 -12.56 19.52 25.68
C ASP A 209 -11.44 18.53 26.08
N SER A 210 -10.54 18.22 25.19
CA SER A 210 -9.42 17.35 25.52
C SER A 210 -8.12 17.66 24.76
N ILE A 211 -7.93 18.92 24.40
CA ILE A 211 -6.59 19.45 24.12
C ILE A 211 -6.23 20.29 25.33
N PRO A 212 -5.27 19.88 26.20
CA PRO A 212 -4.76 20.77 27.22
C PRO A 212 -4.24 22.02 26.51
N SER A 213 -4.67 23.21 26.95
CA SER A 213 -4.06 24.46 26.54
C SER A 213 -2.57 24.35 26.87
N VAL A 214 -1.74 24.34 25.82
CA VAL A 214 -0.30 24.51 26.00
C VAL A 214 -0.12 25.93 26.51
N GLU A 215 0.29 26.07 27.76
CA GLU A 215 0.66 27.35 28.33
C GLU A 215 1.78 27.92 27.46
N THR A 216 1.55 29.08 26.89
CA THR A 216 2.54 29.86 26.17
C THR A 216 3.72 30.11 27.11
N PHE A 217 4.92 29.75 26.68
CA PHE A 217 6.15 30.13 27.36
C PHE A 217 6.18 31.65 27.49
N GLU A 218 5.99 32.14 28.71
CA GLU A 218 6.26 33.55 29.02
C GLU A 218 7.75 33.78 28.84
N ILE A 219 8.05 34.80 28.04
CA ILE A 219 9.38 35.34 27.88
C ILE A 219 9.75 35.97 29.22
N LEU A 220 10.60 35.33 29.99
CA LEU A 220 11.22 35.94 31.14
C LEU A 220 12.23 36.98 30.63
N SER A 221 11.85 38.21 30.80
CA SER A 221 12.70 39.38 30.62
C SER A 221 13.82 39.41 31.64
N ASP A 222 14.99 39.77 31.17
CA ASP A 222 16.20 40.28 31.79
C ASP A 222 16.21 40.45 33.30
N GLY A 223 17.10 39.76 33.96
CA GLY A 223 17.59 40.02 35.28
C GLY A 223 19.11 39.83 35.32
N GLU A 224 19.79 40.95 35.39
CA GLU A 224 21.27 41.03 35.58
C GLU A 224 21.71 40.23 36.80
N CYS A 225 22.80 39.51 36.70
CA CYS A 225 23.89 39.53 37.73
C CYS A 225 25.11 38.73 37.30
N ASP A 226 26.10 39.39 37.04
CA ASP A 226 27.49 39.48 37.54
C ASP A 226 28.35 38.20 37.73
N SER A 227 29.56 38.36 37.19
CA SER A 227 30.87 37.90 37.55
C SER A 227 31.35 36.45 37.30
N SER A 228 32.20 36.42 36.29
CA SER A 228 33.59 35.87 36.35
C SER A 228 33.83 34.40 36.71
N VAL A 229 34.21 33.62 35.70
CA VAL A 229 35.48 32.85 35.73
C VAL A 229 36.03 32.68 34.33
N ASN A 230 37.21 33.23 34.09
CA ASN A 230 38.10 32.99 32.95
C ASN A 230 38.67 31.58 32.98
N VAL A 231 38.62 30.86 31.87
CA VAL A 231 39.68 29.92 31.49
C VAL A 231 39.95 30.02 30.01
N GLN A 232 41.20 30.19 29.69
CA GLN A 232 41.82 30.57 28.45
C GLN A 232 41.69 29.52 27.35
N CYS A 233 41.61 30.03 26.11
CA CYS A 233 41.99 29.37 24.87
C CYS A 233 43.48 29.04 24.83
N GLU A 234 43.83 27.88 24.34
CA GLU A 234 45.11 27.70 23.64
C GLU A 234 44.91 26.96 22.30
N ASP A 235 45.50 27.55 21.31
CA ASP A 235 45.64 27.18 19.92
C ASP A 235 46.34 25.84 19.70
N VAL A 236 45.87 25.06 18.71
CA VAL A 236 46.78 24.27 17.87
C VAL A 236 46.36 24.40 16.40
N LYS A 237 47.27 25.07 15.71
CA LYS A 237 47.30 25.24 14.24
C LYS A 237 47.79 23.99 13.53
N LYS A 238 47.17 23.76 12.36
CA LYS A 238 47.73 23.21 11.10
C LYS A 238 48.33 21.81 11.09
N LEU A 239 47.67 20.98 10.25
CA LEU A 239 48.42 20.24 9.20
C LEU A 239 47.50 20.01 8.00
N GLN A 240 47.91 20.62 6.88
CA GLN A 240 47.40 20.32 5.54
C GLN A 240 48.05 19.03 5.03
N SER A 241 47.30 18.16 4.38
CA SER A 241 47.75 17.51 3.13
C SER A 241 46.61 16.79 2.46
N SER A 242 46.25 17.28 1.31
CA SER A 242 46.06 16.62 0.00
C SER A 242 45.31 15.28 -0.05
N GLY A 243 44.23 15.27 -0.80
CA GLY A 243 44.04 14.19 -1.73
C GLY A 243 42.64 13.63 -1.87
N VAL A 244 42.02 13.98 -2.96
CA VAL A 244 41.04 13.20 -3.73
C VAL A 244 39.63 13.06 -3.17
N ALA A 245 38.78 13.94 -3.64
CA ALA A 245 37.34 13.81 -3.63
C ALA A 245 36.90 12.72 -4.63
N HIS A 246 36.30 11.68 -4.15
CA HIS A 246 35.42 10.85 -4.98
C HIS A 246 33.96 11.17 -4.60
N ASN A 247 33.37 11.97 -5.49
CA ASN A 247 31.91 12.14 -5.54
C ASN A 247 31.24 10.81 -5.87
N LEU A 248 30.42 10.33 -4.96
CA LEU A 248 29.35 9.41 -5.24
C LEU A 248 28.04 10.09 -4.85
N GLY A 249 27.48 10.80 -5.84
CA GLY A 249 26.15 11.37 -5.77
C GLY A 249 25.10 10.28 -5.74
N SER A 250 24.26 10.32 -4.73
CA SER A 250 23.05 9.51 -4.65
C SER A 250 22.00 10.11 -5.59
N CYS A 251 21.71 9.40 -6.67
CA CYS A 251 20.55 9.67 -7.52
C CYS A 251 19.39 8.80 -7.10
N ILE A 252 18.41 9.40 -6.47
CA ILE A 252 17.04 8.83 -6.40
C ILE A 252 16.18 9.69 -7.30
N ASN A 253 15.88 9.19 -8.48
CA ASN A 253 15.05 9.86 -9.46
C ASN A 253 13.61 9.35 -9.45
N SER A 254 12.73 10.32 -9.37
CA SER A 254 11.31 10.28 -9.64
C SER A 254 11.00 9.93 -11.09
N HIS A 255 9.94 9.16 -11.28
CA HIS A 255 9.54 8.59 -12.56
C HIS A 255 8.76 9.57 -13.43
N ASN A 256 9.23 9.74 -14.65
CA ASN A 256 8.39 10.19 -15.76
C ASN A 256 8.18 9.03 -16.75
N CYS A 257 6.94 8.62 -16.91
CA CYS A 257 6.53 7.67 -17.92
C CYS A 257 5.99 8.47 -19.13
N SER A 258 6.82 8.71 -20.13
CA SER A 258 6.39 9.17 -21.45
C SER A 258 6.25 7.97 -22.38
N VAL A 259 5.02 7.78 -22.88
CA VAL A 259 4.70 6.79 -23.92
C VAL A 259 5.29 7.29 -25.25
N PRO A 260 5.98 6.46 -26.05
CA PRO A 260 6.46 6.86 -27.35
C PRO A 260 5.31 7.03 -28.34
N VAL A 261 5.27 8.16 -29.02
CA VAL A 261 4.47 8.35 -30.24
C VAL A 261 5.18 7.59 -31.36
N GLU A 262 4.54 6.60 -31.94
CA GLU A 262 5.02 5.92 -33.14
C GLU A 262 5.06 6.92 -34.33
N ASN A 263 6.24 7.37 -34.66
CA ASN A 263 6.55 7.90 -35.97
C ASN A 263 7.05 6.76 -36.87
N GLN A 264 6.29 6.43 -37.89
CA GLN A 264 6.71 5.53 -38.95
C GLN A 264 7.87 6.16 -39.74
N ASN A 265 9.09 6.01 -39.24
CA ASN A 265 10.31 5.93 -40.05
C ASN A 265 11.41 5.44 -39.12
N GLY A 266 11.83 4.21 -39.33
CA GLY A 266 12.74 3.48 -38.47
C GLY A 266 14.12 4.10 -38.37
N VAL A 267 14.40 4.65 -37.21
CA VAL A 267 15.66 4.56 -36.49
C VAL A 267 15.28 4.74 -35.02
N ALA A 268 15.58 3.77 -34.17
CA ALA A 268 15.42 3.87 -32.72
C ALA A 268 16.39 4.96 -32.20
N GLU A 269 15.92 6.20 -32.06
CA GLU A 269 16.64 7.25 -31.36
C GLU A 269 16.52 7.02 -29.84
N ASN A 270 17.62 6.54 -29.30
CA ASN A 270 18.12 6.68 -27.93
C ASN A 270 17.06 6.67 -26.80
N ALA A 271 16.76 5.49 -26.30
CA ALA A 271 16.31 5.32 -24.93
C ALA A 271 17.45 5.72 -23.97
N THR A 272 17.59 7.01 -23.67
CA THR A 272 18.65 7.54 -22.79
C THR A 272 18.36 7.35 -21.30
N HIS A 273 17.19 6.82 -20.93
CA HIS A 273 16.82 6.56 -19.54
C HIS A 273 16.59 5.08 -19.29
N PHE A 274 17.29 4.55 -18.28
CA PHE A 274 17.08 3.19 -17.81
C PHE A 274 15.62 3.04 -17.30
N PRO A 275 14.86 2.04 -17.75
CA PRO A 275 13.45 1.92 -17.39
C PRO A 275 13.27 1.68 -15.88
N SER A 276 12.66 2.60 -15.20
CA SER A 276 12.47 2.56 -13.75
C SER A 276 11.76 1.32 -13.24
N GLN A 277 10.79 0.79 -14.00
CA GLN A 277 10.12 -0.46 -13.65
C GLN A 277 11.08 -1.65 -13.59
N LEU A 278 12.03 -1.74 -14.53
CA LEU A 278 13.06 -2.77 -14.50
C LEU A 278 14.01 -2.59 -13.33
N THR A 279 14.38 -1.34 -12.99
CA THR A 279 15.22 -1.06 -11.81
C THR A 279 14.54 -1.55 -10.54
N HIS A 280 13.24 -1.29 -10.36
CA HIS A 280 12.49 -1.79 -9.21
C HIS A 280 12.47 -3.33 -9.13
N LEU A 281 12.31 -4.02 -10.26
CA LEU A 281 12.37 -5.48 -10.29
C LEU A 281 13.76 -6.00 -9.96
N LEU A 282 14.82 -5.36 -10.51
CA LEU A 282 16.21 -5.72 -10.26
C LEU A 282 16.65 -5.47 -8.81
N ASP A 283 16.08 -4.45 -8.16
CA ASP A 283 16.38 -4.14 -6.75
C ASP A 283 15.43 -4.84 -5.77
N GLY A 284 14.32 -5.38 -6.24
CA GLY A 284 13.29 -6.01 -5.40
C GLY A 284 13.85 -7.15 -4.53
N PHE A 285 14.74 -7.98 -5.05
CA PHE A 285 15.35 -9.05 -4.27
C PHE A 285 16.27 -8.54 -3.17
N LYS A 286 16.99 -7.41 -3.39
CA LYS A 286 17.85 -6.76 -2.38
C LYS A 286 17.00 -6.18 -1.26
N ALA A 287 15.89 -5.51 -1.61
CA ALA A 287 14.93 -4.96 -0.67
C ALA A 287 14.32 -6.06 0.22
N SER A 288 13.89 -7.16 -0.39
CA SER A 288 13.37 -8.33 0.34
C SER A 288 14.41 -8.91 1.31
N LYS A 289 15.66 -9.05 0.86
CA LYS A 289 16.74 -9.56 1.73
C LYS A 289 17.07 -8.60 2.87
N ALA A 290 17.08 -7.29 2.67
CA ALA A 290 17.26 -6.32 3.74
C ALA A 290 16.15 -6.46 4.81
N LEU A 291 14.88 -6.54 4.40
CA LEU A 291 13.75 -6.79 5.32
C LEU A 291 13.92 -8.10 6.09
N PHE A 292 14.27 -9.19 5.41
CA PHE A 292 14.45 -10.50 6.03
C PHE A 292 15.55 -10.50 7.08
N VAL A 293 16.68 -9.85 6.78
CA VAL A 293 17.80 -9.73 7.71
C VAL A 293 17.46 -8.83 8.89
N ALA A 294 16.77 -7.72 8.67
CA ALA A 294 16.32 -6.83 9.75
C ALA A 294 15.36 -7.53 10.72
N CYS A 295 14.39 -8.30 10.22
CA CYS A 295 13.52 -9.13 11.04
C CYS A 295 14.31 -10.22 11.78
N LYS A 296 15.18 -10.94 11.08
CA LYS A 296 15.99 -12.03 11.68
C LYS A 296 16.91 -11.54 12.81
N LEU A 297 17.49 -10.35 12.65
CA LEU A 297 18.29 -9.69 13.68
C LEU A 297 17.45 -9.01 14.76
N LYS A 298 16.12 -9.00 14.64
CA LYS A 298 15.19 -8.34 15.58
C LYS A 298 15.48 -6.84 15.76
N ILE A 299 15.89 -6.15 14.70
CA ILE A 299 16.15 -4.71 14.72
C ILE A 299 14.90 -3.94 15.14
N PHE A 300 13.74 -4.30 14.59
CA PHE A 300 12.47 -3.62 14.87
C PHE A 300 12.01 -3.84 16.32
N ASP A 301 12.23 -5.02 16.86
CA ASP A 301 11.95 -5.31 18.28
C ASP A 301 12.86 -4.47 19.19
N LEU A 302 14.16 -4.43 18.89
CA LEU A 302 15.14 -3.64 19.65
C LEU A 302 14.77 -2.15 19.66
N LEU A 303 14.42 -1.57 18.49
CA LEU A 303 14.03 -0.17 18.38
C LEU A 303 12.67 0.12 19.04
N LYS A 304 11.76 -0.87 19.08
CA LYS A 304 10.51 -0.75 19.86
C LYS A 304 10.77 -0.64 21.34
N ASP A 305 11.67 -1.48 21.86
CA ASP A 305 11.95 -1.58 23.30
C ASP A 305 12.81 -0.42 23.82
N LYS A 306 13.76 0.06 22.99
CA LYS A 306 14.75 1.06 23.41
C LYS A 306 14.46 2.47 22.87
N GLY A 307 13.53 2.61 21.94
CA GLY A 307 13.27 3.87 21.25
C GLY A 307 14.34 4.19 20.20
N THR A 308 14.59 5.48 19.98
CA THR A 308 15.58 5.94 19.00
C THR A 308 16.99 5.55 19.43
N MET A 309 17.74 4.89 18.54
CA MET A 309 19.09 4.40 18.81
C MET A 309 20.09 4.83 17.73
N SER A 310 21.32 5.12 18.15
CA SER A 310 22.42 5.32 17.22
C SER A 310 22.85 4.01 16.54
N PRO A 311 23.45 4.03 15.33
CA PRO A 311 23.96 2.80 14.69
C PRO A 311 25.01 2.09 15.54
N VAL A 312 25.79 2.83 16.33
CA VAL A 312 26.80 2.29 17.25
C VAL A 312 26.12 1.45 18.33
N ASP A 313 25.03 1.96 18.92
CA ASP A 313 24.30 1.26 19.97
C ASP A 313 23.57 0.02 19.42
N VAL A 314 22.97 0.12 18.22
CA VAL A 314 22.36 -1.02 17.54
C VAL A 314 23.41 -2.09 17.27
N ALA A 315 24.57 -1.71 16.70
CA ALA A 315 25.65 -2.64 16.41
C ALA A 315 26.15 -3.36 17.67
N LYS A 316 26.30 -2.64 18.78
CA LYS A 316 26.71 -3.17 20.07
C LYS A 316 25.67 -4.13 20.64
N GLN A 317 24.38 -3.77 20.64
CA GLN A 317 23.31 -4.59 21.19
C GLN A 317 23.10 -5.90 20.42
N LEU A 318 23.23 -5.85 19.10
CA LEU A 318 23.03 -7.01 18.23
C LEU A 318 24.33 -7.78 17.94
N SER A 319 25.47 -7.34 18.46
CA SER A 319 26.79 -7.94 18.21
C SER A 319 27.12 -8.05 16.72
N ILE A 320 26.81 -6.99 15.95
CA ILE A 320 27.10 -6.89 14.52
C ILE A 320 28.09 -5.75 14.23
N SER A 321 28.64 -5.73 13.02
CA SER A 321 29.57 -4.66 12.64
C SER A 321 28.84 -3.31 12.51
N LEU A 322 29.51 -2.22 12.92
CA LEU A 322 28.96 -0.86 12.78
C LEU A 322 28.60 -0.55 11.32
N CYS A 323 29.51 -0.81 10.39
CA CYS A 323 29.29 -0.59 8.95
C CYS A 323 28.07 -1.40 8.43
N GLY A 324 27.87 -2.64 8.91
CA GLY A 324 26.70 -3.45 8.57
C GLY A 324 25.42 -2.89 9.15
N ALA A 325 25.45 -2.45 10.41
CA ALA A 325 24.31 -1.80 11.06
C ALA A 325 23.89 -0.54 10.32
N GLU A 326 24.81 0.39 10.04
CA GLU A 326 24.53 1.65 9.33
C GLU A 326 23.87 1.40 7.98
N ARG A 327 24.46 0.53 7.15
CA ARG A 327 23.94 0.23 5.81
C ARG A 327 22.57 -0.43 5.85
N LEU A 328 22.33 -1.34 6.80
CA LEU A 328 21.04 -2.02 6.91
C LEU A 328 19.95 -1.08 7.43
N LEU A 329 20.28 -0.22 8.42
CA LEU A 329 19.37 0.81 8.93
C LEU A 329 19.01 1.84 7.85
N ASP A 330 20.00 2.30 7.08
CA ASP A 330 19.78 3.20 5.95
C ASP A 330 18.92 2.55 4.87
N ALA A 331 19.17 1.29 4.54
CA ALA A 331 18.31 0.55 3.61
C ALA A 331 16.87 0.45 4.11
N CYS A 332 16.66 0.11 5.39
CA CYS A 332 15.31 0.07 5.97
C CYS A 332 14.63 1.46 5.97
N THR A 333 15.41 2.54 6.17
CA THR A 333 14.89 3.91 6.07
C THR A 333 14.46 4.25 4.64
N SER A 334 15.21 3.81 3.61
CA SER A 334 14.85 4.06 2.20
C SER A 334 13.55 3.35 1.76
N PHE A 335 13.07 2.38 2.55
CA PHE A 335 11.80 1.68 2.34
C PHE A 335 10.69 2.15 3.31
N ASP A 336 10.85 3.28 3.98
CA ASP A 336 9.91 3.82 4.96
C ASP A 336 9.61 2.85 6.13
N LEU A 337 10.56 1.94 6.44
CA LEU A 337 10.45 1.04 7.59
C LEU A 337 11.01 1.69 8.87
N LEU A 338 12.01 2.55 8.73
CA LEU A 338 12.62 3.31 9.81
C LEU A 338 12.58 4.80 9.52
N GLU A 339 12.59 5.60 10.58
CA GLU A 339 12.83 7.03 10.55
C GLU A 339 14.25 7.32 10.99
N LYS A 340 14.96 8.23 10.30
CA LYS A 340 16.30 8.66 10.63
C LYS A 340 16.29 10.10 11.13
N SER A 341 16.83 10.33 12.31
CA SER A 341 17.00 11.66 12.92
C SER A 341 18.47 11.90 13.29
N TYR A 342 18.77 13.09 13.79
CA TYR A 342 20.11 13.39 14.35
C TYR A 342 20.46 12.55 15.60
N GLN A 343 19.46 11.99 16.28
CA GLN A 343 19.65 11.10 17.44
C GLN A 343 19.85 9.64 17.05
N GLY A 344 19.47 9.24 15.84
CA GLY A 344 19.57 7.88 15.35
C GLY A 344 18.33 7.43 14.59
N TYR A 345 18.04 6.14 14.68
CA TYR A 345 16.96 5.45 13.97
C TYR A 345 15.85 5.02 14.92
N SER A 346 14.62 5.12 14.47
CA SER A 346 13.42 4.65 15.16
C SER A 346 12.47 3.94 14.21
N ASN A 347 11.57 3.13 14.75
CA ASN A 347 10.54 2.47 13.95
C ASN A 347 9.50 3.47 13.47
N THR A 348 8.99 3.27 12.25
CA THR A 348 7.75 3.90 11.79
C THR A 348 6.52 3.26 12.46
N GLU A 349 5.35 3.89 12.37
CA GLU A 349 4.08 3.30 12.84
C GLU A 349 3.78 1.97 12.13
N LEU A 350 3.99 1.92 10.81
CA LEU A 350 3.85 0.70 10.02
C LEU A 350 4.71 -0.43 10.58
N THR A 351 5.96 -0.15 10.87
CA THR A 351 6.92 -1.14 11.40
C THR A 351 6.54 -1.60 12.81
N ASN A 352 6.11 -0.67 13.67
CA ASN A 352 5.63 -1.01 15.01
C ASN A 352 4.40 -1.93 14.98
N LEU A 353 3.52 -1.76 13.99
CA LEU A 353 2.30 -2.54 13.86
C LEU A 353 2.54 -3.90 13.22
N TYR A 354 3.38 -3.97 12.18
CA TYR A 354 3.47 -5.17 11.33
C TYR A 354 4.80 -5.94 11.40
N LEU A 355 5.90 -5.36 11.89
CA LEU A 355 7.22 -5.99 11.86
C LEU A 355 7.83 -6.28 13.24
N VAL A 356 7.33 -5.66 14.29
CA VAL A 356 7.69 -6.01 15.68
C VAL A 356 7.06 -7.36 16.01
N SER A 357 7.88 -8.32 16.48
CA SER A 357 7.43 -9.71 16.66
C SER A 357 6.31 -9.90 17.69
N SER A 358 6.25 -9.01 18.70
CA SER A 358 5.24 -9.01 19.75
C SER A 358 3.97 -8.23 19.42
N SER A 359 3.90 -7.59 18.24
CA SER A 359 2.71 -6.84 17.82
C SER A 359 1.55 -7.77 17.53
N GLU A 360 0.33 -7.33 17.80
CA GLU A 360 -0.91 -8.09 17.54
C GLU A 360 -1.08 -8.48 16.07
N TYR A 361 -0.70 -7.59 15.14
CA TYR A 361 -0.81 -7.79 13.70
C TYR A 361 0.54 -8.10 13.03
N SER A 362 1.47 -8.66 13.81
CA SER A 362 2.83 -8.92 13.33
C SER A 362 2.89 -9.86 12.13
N LEU A 363 3.62 -9.45 11.11
CA LEU A 363 4.05 -10.27 9.98
C LEU A 363 5.46 -10.84 10.16
N HIS A 364 6.10 -10.63 11.30
CA HIS A 364 7.48 -11.05 11.56
C HIS A 364 7.72 -12.52 11.21
N ASP A 365 6.89 -13.43 11.75
CA ASP A 365 7.04 -14.87 11.49
C ASP A 365 6.76 -15.23 10.02
N TYR A 366 5.85 -14.51 9.36
CA TYR A 366 5.61 -14.69 7.93
C TYR A 366 6.80 -14.21 7.08
N VAL A 367 7.43 -13.11 7.44
CA VAL A 367 8.65 -12.60 6.79
C VAL A 367 9.81 -13.62 6.94
N LEU A 368 9.98 -14.20 8.13
CA LEU A 368 10.96 -15.26 8.35
C LEU A 368 10.63 -16.52 7.53
N HIS A 369 9.36 -16.91 7.44
CA HIS A 369 8.92 -18.00 6.59
C HIS A 369 9.26 -17.75 5.12
N CYS A 370 9.02 -16.54 4.62
CA CYS A 370 9.41 -16.16 3.25
C CYS A 370 10.92 -16.30 3.03
N ASN A 371 11.74 -15.88 3.99
CA ASN A 371 13.19 -16.01 3.90
C ASN A 371 13.69 -17.46 3.94
N GLU A 372 13.12 -18.28 4.81
CA GLU A 372 13.66 -19.60 5.13
C GLU A 372 13.04 -20.72 4.29
N ARG A 373 11.84 -20.50 3.74
CA ARG A 373 11.11 -21.49 2.94
C ARG A 373 10.87 -21.07 1.51
N MET A 374 10.30 -19.89 1.31
CA MET A 374 9.97 -19.44 -0.04
C MET A 374 11.23 -19.07 -0.83
N TRP A 375 12.17 -18.37 -0.21
CA TRP A 375 13.39 -17.96 -0.90
C TRP A 375 14.23 -19.11 -1.44
N PRO A 376 14.53 -20.19 -0.67
CA PRO A 376 15.22 -21.37 -1.21
C PRO A 376 14.46 -22.03 -2.36
N LEU A 377 13.13 -22.10 -2.27
CA LEU A 377 12.30 -22.67 -3.34
C LEU A 377 12.44 -21.87 -4.64
N TYR A 378 12.33 -20.54 -4.56
CA TYR A 378 12.46 -19.65 -5.71
C TYR A 378 13.88 -19.55 -6.27
N THR A 379 14.90 -19.95 -5.52
CA THR A 379 16.27 -20.10 -6.05
C THR A 379 16.33 -21.15 -7.18
N HIS A 380 15.40 -22.12 -7.17
CA HIS A 380 15.26 -23.15 -8.19
C HIS A 380 14.16 -22.86 -9.23
N LEU A 381 13.68 -21.61 -9.34
CA LEU A 381 12.55 -21.24 -10.20
C LEU A 381 12.78 -21.59 -11.67
N GLU A 382 14.00 -21.44 -12.18
CA GLU A 382 14.34 -21.83 -13.56
C GLU A 382 14.01 -23.30 -13.82
N LEU A 383 14.35 -24.18 -12.88
CA LEU A 383 14.07 -25.62 -12.99
C LEU A 383 12.56 -25.89 -12.80
N ALA A 384 11.89 -25.18 -11.90
CA ALA A 384 10.44 -25.30 -11.75
C ALA A 384 9.70 -24.98 -13.06
N VAL A 385 10.11 -23.91 -13.74
CA VAL A 385 9.54 -23.52 -15.05
C VAL A 385 9.84 -24.55 -16.14
N LYS A 386 11.06 -25.06 -16.19
CA LYS A 386 11.45 -26.05 -17.19
C LYS A 386 10.75 -27.41 -17.02
N GLU A 387 10.52 -27.84 -15.80
CA GLU A 387 9.99 -29.16 -15.46
C GLU A 387 8.47 -29.14 -15.17
N GLY A 388 7.89 -27.95 -14.99
CA GLY A 388 6.45 -27.77 -14.65
C GLY A 388 6.08 -28.34 -13.28
N THR A 389 7.05 -28.47 -12.35
CA THR A 389 6.86 -29.10 -11.04
C THR A 389 7.56 -28.33 -9.94
N SER A 390 7.02 -28.42 -8.71
CA SER A 390 7.64 -27.84 -7.53
C SER A 390 9.04 -28.39 -7.29
N GLN A 391 9.94 -27.51 -6.88
CA GLN A 391 11.35 -27.85 -6.63
C GLN A 391 11.65 -28.08 -5.14
N ASN A 392 10.66 -28.44 -4.35
CA ASN A 392 10.81 -28.71 -2.92
C ASN A 392 11.93 -29.73 -2.63
N HIS A 393 12.05 -30.77 -3.45
CA HIS A 393 13.09 -31.79 -3.28
C HIS A 393 14.52 -31.22 -3.46
N ARG A 394 14.71 -30.23 -4.35
CA ARG A 394 16.02 -29.60 -4.55
C ARG A 394 16.31 -28.56 -3.48
N ALA A 395 15.29 -27.80 -3.08
CA ALA A 395 15.43 -26.80 -2.05
C ALA A 395 15.68 -27.39 -0.66
N PHE A 396 15.09 -28.57 -0.37
CA PHE A 396 15.05 -29.14 0.99
C PHE A 396 15.51 -30.61 1.09
N GLY A 397 15.93 -31.22 -0.01
CA GLY A 397 16.60 -32.53 0.01
C GLY A 397 15.70 -33.76 0.02
N LYS A 398 14.37 -33.62 -0.12
CA LYS A 398 13.45 -34.78 -0.14
C LYS A 398 12.44 -34.71 -1.28
N LYS A 399 12.14 -35.85 -1.91
CA LYS A 399 10.93 -36.01 -2.73
C LYS A 399 9.74 -36.23 -1.83
N THR A 400 8.65 -35.54 -2.09
CA THR A 400 7.46 -35.49 -1.23
C THR A 400 6.24 -36.06 -1.90
N GLU A 401 5.52 -36.92 -1.19
CA GLU A 401 4.14 -37.30 -1.50
C GLU A 401 3.16 -36.42 -0.68
N ASP A 402 3.58 -35.92 0.49
CA ASP A 402 2.84 -34.99 1.35
C ASP A 402 3.74 -33.83 1.78
N VAL A 403 3.55 -32.65 1.14
CA VAL A 403 4.32 -31.43 1.40
C VAL A 403 4.24 -31.01 2.88
N PHE A 404 3.09 -31.18 3.53
CA PHE A 404 2.93 -30.81 4.93
C PHE A 404 3.70 -31.72 5.87
N GLN A 405 3.60 -33.07 5.68
CA GLN A 405 4.35 -34.02 6.51
C GLN A 405 5.85 -33.93 6.27
N ASP A 406 6.23 -33.86 5.02
CA ASP A 406 7.62 -34.03 4.63
C ASP A 406 8.44 -32.75 4.76
N PHE A 407 7.81 -31.55 4.78
CA PHE A 407 8.51 -30.29 4.84
C PHE A 407 8.16 -29.44 6.06
N TYR A 408 6.88 -29.22 6.30
CA TYR A 408 6.46 -28.29 7.34
C TYR A 408 6.42 -28.91 8.72
N TYR A 409 6.27 -30.25 8.81
CA TYR A 409 6.08 -30.96 10.08
C TYR A 409 7.19 -31.93 10.45
N GLN A 410 8.35 -31.82 9.82
CA GLN A 410 9.52 -32.69 10.11
C GLN A 410 10.02 -32.61 11.56
N SER A 411 9.94 -31.42 12.15
CA SER A 411 10.28 -31.21 13.56
C SER A 411 9.23 -30.33 14.23
N THR A 412 9.15 -30.42 15.55
CA THR A 412 8.25 -29.57 16.33
C THR A 412 8.52 -28.09 16.11
N GLU A 413 9.78 -27.71 15.98
CA GLU A 413 10.21 -26.33 15.78
C GLU A 413 9.77 -25.81 14.39
N MET A 414 10.01 -26.58 13.34
CA MET A 414 9.61 -26.22 11.98
C MET A 414 8.09 -26.09 11.85
N LYS A 415 7.35 -27.01 12.47
CA LYS A 415 5.89 -26.97 12.52
C LYS A 415 5.40 -25.72 13.23
N GLN A 416 5.94 -25.41 14.41
CA GLN A 416 5.57 -24.19 15.14
C GLN A 416 5.89 -22.92 14.37
N GLN A 417 7.02 -22.87 13.68
CA GLN A 417 7.39 -21.75 12.82
C GLN A 417 6.40 -21.54 11.67
N PHE A 418 6.02 -22.64 11.00
CA PHE A 418 4.99 -22.60 9.96
C PHE A 418 3.64 -22.13 10.52
N MET A 419 3.22 -22.70 11.66
CA MET A 419 1.96 -22.32 12.31
C MET A 419 1.95 -20.85 12.73
N ARG A 420 3.05 -20.30 13.26
CA ARG A 420 3.17 -18.86 13.55
C ARG A 420 3.04 -18.01 12.30
N ALA A 421 3.69 -18.39 11.21
CA ALA A 421 3.59 -17.67 9.95
C ALA A 421 2.15 -17.66 9.40
N MET A 422 1.46 -18.79 9.44
CA MET A 422 0.05 -18.90 9.02
C MET A 422 -0.87 -18.13 9.97
N HIS A 423 -0.61 -18.18 11.27
CA HIS A 423 -1.32 -17.39 12.27
C HIS A 423 -1.26 -15.88 11.97
N SER A 424 -0.07 -15.36 11.63
CA SER A 424 0.11 -13.95 11.24
C SER A 424 -0.80 -13.54 10.09
N ILE A 425 -0.86 -14.35 9.04
CA ILE A 425 -1.73 -14.09 7.88
C ILE A 425 -3.21 -14.16 8.28
N SER A 426 -3.59 -15.19 9.03
CA SER A 426 -4.98 -15.38 9.46
C SER A 426 -5.46 -14.23 10.35
N LYS A 427 -4.64 -13.74 11.29
CA LYS A 427 -4.95 -12.56 12.11
C LYS A 427 -5.23 -11.31 11.27
N LEU A 428 -4.44 -11.06 10.23
CA LEU A 428 -4.61 -9.89 9.36
C LEU A 428 -5.84 -9.97 8.46
N THR A 429 -6.26 -11.16 8.09
CA THR A 429 -7.37 -11.36 7.13
C THR A 429 -8.68 -11.72 7.80
N ALA A 430 -8.64 -12.19 9.05
CA ALA A 430 -9.81 -12.73 9.76
C ALA A 430 -10.99 -11.76 9.80
N ARG A 431 -10.75 -10.49 10.12
CA ARG A 431 -11.81 -9.48 10.23
C ARG A 431 -12.49 -9.23 8.89
N ASP A 432 -11.70 -9.04 7.82
CA ASP A 432 -12.24 -8.78 6.47
C ASP A 432 -13.04 -9.98 5.96
N LEU A 433 -12.57 -11.21 6.22
CA LEU A 433 -13.27 -12.43 5.86
C LEU A 433 -14.57 -12.60 6.65
N SER A 434 -14.53 -12.35 7.95
CA SER A 434 -15.69 -12.48 8.84
C SER A 434 -16.78 -11.45 8.56
N THR A 435 -16.42 -10.28 8.01
CA THR A 435 -17.35 -9.19 7.70
C THR A 435 -17.65 -9.06 6.20
N ALA A 436 -17.04 -9.91 5.37
CA ALA A 436 -17.26 -9.88 3.93
C ALA A 436 -18.74 -10.11 3.56
N PHE A 437 -19.41 -10.97 4.30
CA PHE A 437 -20.82 -11.29 4.14
C PHE A 437 -21.51 -11.30 5.52
N ASP A 438 -22.83 -11.17 5.54
CA ASP A 438 -23.61 -11.41 6.78
C ASP A 438 -23.66 -12.91 7.07
N LEU A 439 -22.92 -13.35 8.08
CA LEU A 439 -22.86 -14.73 8.54
C LEU A 439 -23.74 -14.99 9.78
N SER A 440 -24.51 -14.01 10.25
CA SER A 440 -25.29 -14.07 11.51
C SER A 440 -26.30 -15.20 11.58
N LYS A 441 -26.76 -15.69 10.44
CA LYS A 441 -27.73 -16.83 10.34
C LYS A 441 -27.09 -18.20 10.63
N PHE A 442 -25.75 -18.32 10.59
CA PHE A 442 -25.06 -19.58 10.83
C PHE A 442 -24.67 -19.67 12.30
N GLN A 443 -24.98 -20.80 12.93
CA GLN A 443 -24.71 -21.01 14.36
C GLN A 443 -23.62 -22.04 14.63
N VAL A 444 -23.48 -23.04 13.76
CA VAL A 444 -22.50 -24.12 13.89
C VAL A 444 -21.55 -24.07 12.70
N VAL A 445 -20.30 -23.73 12.94
CA VAL A 445 -19.28 -23.51 11.92
C VAL A 445 -18.16 -24.54 12.04
N CYS A 446 -17.68 -25.05 10.92
CA CYS A 446 -16.51 -25.90 10.85
C CYS A 446 -15.43 -25.25 9.96
N ASP A 447 -14.30 -24.89 10.57
CA ASP A 447 -13.12 -24.34 9.90
C ASP A 447 -12.15 -25.49 9.58
N LEU A 448 -12.17 -25.93 8.31
CA LEU A 448 -11.38 -27.07 7.83
C LEU A 448 -9.96 -26.63 7.48
N GLY A 449 -8.98 -27.13 8.22
CA GLY A 449 -7.59 -26.69 8.13
C GLY A 449 -7.35 -25.34 8.81
N GLY A 450 -8.17 -25.00 9.83
CA GLY A 450 -8.14 -23.70 10.50
C GLY A 450 -6.92 -23.46 11.39
N CYS A 451 -6.00 -24.43 11.47
CA CYS A 451 -4.69 -24.34 12.12
C CYS A 451 -4.81 -23.85 13.58
N THR A 452 -4.37 -22.62 13.86
CA THR A 452 -4.36 -22.01 15.21
C THR A 452 -5.72 -21.50 15.67
N GLY A 453 -6.73 -21.47 14.78
CA GLY A 453 -8.07 -20.96 15.04
C GLY A 453 -8.19 -19.43 15.04
N ALA A 454 -7.22 -18.69 14.46
CA ALA A 454 -7.26 -17.23 14.45
C ALA A 454 -8.54 -16.67 13.79
N LEU A 455 -9.00 -17.27 12.69
CA LEU A 455 -10.27 -16.91 12.05
C LEU A 455 -11.47 -17.31 12.92
N ALA A 456 -11.41 -18.49 13.55
CA ALA A 456 -12.48 -18.97 14.44
C ALA A 456 -12.72 -18.04 15.62
N TYR A 457 -11.65 -17.54 16.25
CA TYR A 457 -11.75 -16.57 17.35
C TYR A 457 -12.33 -15.22 16.90
N GLU A 458 -11.98 -14.72 15.72
CA GLU A 458 -12.58 -13.49 15.19
C GLU A 458 -14.07 -13.67 14.86
N LEU A 459 -14.46 -14.82 14.31
CA LEU A 459 -15.87 -15.15 14.06
C LEU A 459 -16.72 -15.11 15.34
N VAL A 460 -16.28 -15.76 16.41
CA VAL A 460 -17.04 -15.75 17.68
C VAL A 460 -17.00 -14.40 18.39
N HIS A 461 -15.99 -13.57 18.11
CA HIS A 461 -15.95 -12.20 18.56
C HIS A 461 -17.03 -11.34 17.88
N ILE A 462 -17.18 -11.47 16.55
CA ILE A 462 -18.15 -10.71 15.76
C ILE A 462 -19.57 -11.30 15.92
N TYR A 463 -19.69 -12.62 15.97
CA TYR A 463 -20.95 -13.37 16.07
C TYR A 463 -21.00 -14.17 17.38
N PRO A 464 -21.35 -13.57 18.53
CA PRO A 464 -21.27 -14.23 19.84
C PRO A 464 -22.18 -15.44 20.03
N ALA A 465 -23.18 -15.67 19.18
CA ALA A 465 -24.02 -16.87 19.20
C ALA A 465 -23.41 -18.07 18.45
N MET A 466 -22.36 -17.83 17.66
CA MET A 466 -21.75 -18.83 16.81
C MET A 466 -20.85 -19.78 17.61
N LYS A 467 -20.85 -21.06 17.26
CA LYS A 467 -19.90 -22.06 17.76
C LYS A 467 -19.05 -22.54 16.61
N VAL A 468 -17.74 -22.46 16.76
CA VAL A 468 -16.79 -22.81 15.70
C VAL A 468 -15.95 -24.01 16.11
N THR A 469 -15.93 -25.05 15.28
CA THR A 469 -15.04 -26.19 15.41
C THR A 469 -13.91 -26.05 14.39
N VAL A 470 -12.70 -25.91 14.86
CA VAL A 470 -11.49 -26.01 14.04
C VAL A 470 -11.16 -27.48 13.86
N PHE A 471 -11.16 -27.94 12.60
CA PHE A 471 -10.87 -29.33 12.26
C PHE A 471 -9.55 -29.39 11.50
N ASP A 472 -8.53 -29.97 12.13
CA ASP A 472 -7.18 -30.05 11.55
C ASP A 472 -6.47 -31.33 11.99
N ARG A 473 -5.30 -31.58 11.43
CA ARG A 473 -4.50 -32.79 11.68
C ARG A 473 -4.16 -32.92 13.17
N PRO A 474 -4.02 -34.15 13.69
CA PRO A 474 -3.77 -34.40 15.13
C PRO A 474 -2.52 -33.68 15.65
N ASP A 475 -1.46 -33.62 14.85
CA ASP A 475 -0.19 -32.99 15.21
C ASP A 475 -0.25 -31.45 15.19
N VAL A 476 -1.14 -30.86 14.39
CA VAL A 476 -1.46 -29.42 14.42
C VAL A 476 -2.25 -29.10 15.68
N ILE A 477 -3.33 -29.85 15.94
CA ILE A 477 -4.20 -29.65 17.12
C ILE A 477 -3.40 -29.75 18.43
N ALA A 478 -2.47 -30.70 18.52
CA ALA A 478 -1.59 -30.83 19.68
C ALA A 478 -0.72 -29.59 19.96
N SER A 479 -0.50 -28.73 18.95
CA SER A 479 0.33 -27.52 19.05
C SER A 479 -0.49 -26.24 19.32
N VAL A 480 -1.81 -26.29 19.22
CA VAL A 480 -2.73 -25.15 19.38
C VAL A 480 -2.64 -24.43 20.74
N PRO A 481 -2.43 -25.13 21.88
CA PRO A 481 -2.44 -24.47 23.20
C PRO A 481 -1.50 -23.25 23.30
N SER A 482 -0.43 -23.22 22.50
CA SER A 482 0.53 -22.09 22.48
C SER A 482 0.02 -20.85 21.73
N PHE A 483 -1.14 -20.94 21.06
CA PHE A 483 -1.73 -19.85 20.26
C PHE A 483 -3.07 -19.36 20.79
N GLN A 484 -3.58 -19.96 21.84
CA GLN A 484 -4.91 -19.60 22.37
C GLN A 484 -4.89 -18.19 22.95
N PRO A 485 -5.82 -17.30 22.53
CA PRO A 485 -5.92 -15.97 23.10
C PRO A 485 -6.47 -16.02 24.53
N SER A 486 -6.07 -15.05 25.36
CA SER A 486 -6.70 -14.81 26.65
C SER A 486 -7.89 -13.88 26.43
N GLY A 487 -9.13 -14.35 26.56
CA GLY A 487 -10.29 -13.48 26.34
C GLY A 487 -11.65 -14.13 26.56
N GLN A 488 -12.71 -13.31 26.39
CA GLN A 488 -14.10 -13.75 26.45
C GLN A 488 -14.46 -14.56 25.19
N ASN A 489 -15.39 -15.50 25.31
CA ASN A 489 -15.91 -16.36 24.24
C ASN A 489 -14.93 -17.41 23.67
N THR A 490 -13.78 -17.63 24.28
CA THR A 490 -12.85 -18.67 23.83
C THR A 490 -13.42 -20.09 23.95
N ASN A 491 -14.39 -20.30 24.83
CA ASN A 491 -15.11 -21.55 25.01
C ASN A 491 -16.08 -21.90 23.87
N GLN A 492 -16.34 -20.97 22.95
CA GLN A 492 -17.15 -21.21 21.73
C GLN A 492 -16.31 -21.76 20.57
N VAL A 493 -15.00 -21.75 20.70
CA VAL A 493 -14.07 -22.36 19.74
C VAL A 493 -13.60 -23.69 20.29
N SER A 494 -13.86 -24.75 19.56
CA SER A 494 -13.42 -26.11 19.85
C SER A 494 -12.45 -26.61 18.78
N PHE A 495 -11.62 -27.58 19.14
CA PHE A 495 -10.62 -28.15 18.25
C PHE A 495 -10.84 -29.66 18.16
N THR A 496 -10.93 -30.16 16.93
CA THR A 496 -11.13 -31.60 16.65
C THR A 496 -10.07 -32.05 15.68
N SER A 497 -9.40 -33.15 15.98
CA SER A 497 -8.36 -33.72 15.13
C SER A 497 -8.93 -34.64 14.07
N GLY A 498 -8.41 -34.55 12.86
CA GLY A 498 -8.72 -35.45 11.75
C GLY A 498 -8.10 -35.02 10.41
N ASP A 499 -8.17 -35.90 9.44
CA ASP A 499 -7.79 -35.65 8.05
C ASP A 499 -9.07 -35.39 7.23
N PHE A 500 -9.28 -34.18 6.77
CA PHE A 500 -10.52 -33.83 6.06
C PHE A 500 -10.66 -34.56 4.70
N PHE A 501 -9.63 -35.17 4.19
CA PHE A 501 -9.74 -36.06 3.03
C PHE A 501 -10.23 -37.47 3.40
N LYS A 502 -9.87 -37.98 4.59
CA LYS A 502 -10.10 -39.38 4.99
C LYS A 502 -11.24 -39.53 6.01
N ASP A 503 -11.22 -38.67 7.06
CA ASP A 503 -12.09 -38.83 8.21
C ASP A 503 -13.45 -38.13 8.02
N ASN A 504 -14.47 -38.52 8.80
CA ASN A 504 -15.75 -37.84 8.79
C ASN A 504 -15.60 -36.40 9.26
N LEU A 505 -16.24 -35.47 8.56
CA LEU A 505 -16.23 -34.06 8.92
C LEU A 505 -17.28 -33.77 10.01
N PRO A 506 -17.02 -32.85 10.95
CA PRO A 506 -18.02 -32.38 11.89
C PRO A 506 -19.26 -31.80 11.18
N GLU A 507 -20.46 -32.03 11.73
CA GLU A 507 -21.66 -31.40 11.19
C GLU A 507 -21.62 -29.88 11.43
N ALA A 508 -21.97 -29.11 10.40
CA ALA A 508 -21.99 -27.65 10.44
C ALA A 508 -23.02 -27.08 9.45
N ASP A 509 -23.47 -25.86 9.71
CA ASP A 509 -24.28 -25.07 8.79
C ASP A 509 -23.46 -24.10 7.94
N LEU A 510 -22.18 -23.85 8.32
CA LEU A 510 -21.18 -23.16 7.53
C LEU A 510 -19.85 -23.90 7.61
N TYR A 511 -19.32 -24.27 6.46
CA TYR A 511 -17.93 -24.77 6.33
C TYR A 511 -17.02 -23.67 5.82
N ILE A 512 -15.76 -23.66 6.28
CA ILE A 512 -14.75 -22.70 5.86
C ILE A 512 -13.55 -23.44 5.30
N LEU A 513 -13.05 -22.97 4.16
CA LEU A 513 -11.79 -23.38 3.54
C LEU A 513 -10.95 -22.13 3.32
N SER A 514 -9.97 -21.90 4.19
CA SER A 514 -9.08 -20.73 4.08
C SER A 514 -7.68 -21.17 3.67
N ARG A 515 -7.25 -20.75 2.47
CA ARG A 515 -5.93 -21.07 1.91
C ARG A 515 -5.66 -22.58 1.77
N ILE A 516 -6.67 -23.32 1.32
CA ILE A 516 -6.61 -24.78 1.14
C ILE A 516 -6.58 -25.14 -0.35
N LEU A 517 -7.47 -24.54 -1.16
CA LEU A 517 -7.72 -25.00 -2.52
C LEU A 517 -6.56 -24.73 -3.47
N HIS A 518 -5.79 -23.68 -3.24
CA HIS A 518 -4.67 -23.31 -4.09
C HIS A 518 -3.44 -24.24 -3.98
N ASP A 519 -3.38 -25.07 -2.93
CA ASP A 519 -2.29 -26.03 -2.70
C ASP A 519 -2.65 -27.46 -3.12
N CYS A 520 -3.93 -27.72 -3.37
CA CYS A 520 -4.45 -29.06 -3.68
C CYS A 520 -4.54 -29.31 -5.19
N SER A 521 -4.24 -30.54 -5.61
CA SER A 521 -4.53 -31.00 -6.97
C SER A 521 -6.05 -30.98 -7.26
N GLU A 522 -6.43 -30.89 -8.54
CA GLU A 522 -7.84 -30.89 -8.94
C GLU A 522 -8.60 -32.12 -8.38
N GLU A 523 -7.97 -33.29 -8.36
CA GLU A 523 -8.56 -34.52 -7.82
C GLU A 523 -8.85 -34.41 -6.32
N LYS A 524 -7.89 -33.89 -5.53
CA LYS A 524 -8.06 -33.64 -4.10
C LYS A 524 -9.18 -32.62 -3.84
N ILE A 525 -9.24 -31.55 -4.65
CA ILE A 525 -10.29 -30.52 -4.55
C ILE A 525 -11.67 -31.11 -4.82
N HIS A 526 -11.81 -31.88 -5.90
CA HIS A 526 -13.08 -32.54 -6.22
C HIS A 526 -13.51 -33.53 -5.13
N THR A 527 -12.59 -34.27 -4.55
CA THR A 527 -12.85 -35.17 -3.42
C THR A 527 -13.35 -34.40 -2.20
N LEU A 528 -12.65 -33.32 -1.81
CA LEU A 528 -13.01 -32.50 -0.65
C LEU A 528 -14.36 -31.81 -0.83
N LEU A 529 -14.58 -31.14 -1.97
CA LEU A 529 -15.82 -30.44 -2.24
C LEU A 529 -17.04 -31.39 -2.35
N SER A 530 -16.85 -32.58 -2.93
CA SER A 530 -17.88 -33.63 -2.96
C SER A 530 -18.25 -34.09 -1.56
N LYS A 531 -17.25 -34.28 -0.70
CA LYS A 531 -17.44 -34.70 0.69
C LYS A 531 -18.16 -33.63 1.51
N ILE A 532 -17.77 -32.35 1.42
CA ILE A 532 -18.46 -31.23 2.07
C ILE A 532 -19.89 -31.14 1.54
N SER A 533 -20.08 -31.21 0.22
CA SER A 533 -21.39 -31.14 -0.41
C SER A 533 -22.33 -32.24 0.03
N ALA A 534 -21.83 -33.46 0.27
CA ALA A 534 -22.65 -34.60 0.71
C ALA A 534 -23.19 -34.45 2.13
N ILE A 535 -22.45 -33.79 3.03
CA ILE A 535 -22.86 -33.58 4.42
C ILE A 535 -23.62 -32.26 4.63
N CYS A 536 -23.47 -31.30 3.73
CA CYS A 536 -24.20 -30.03 3.79
C CYS A 536 -25.69 -30.23 3.66
N LYS A 537 -26.47 -29.78 4.65
CA LYS A 537 -27.93 -29.69 4.56
C LYS A 537 -28.32 -28.58 3.58
N PRO A 538 -29.49 -28.65 2.93
CA PRO A 538 -30.00 -27.55 2.12
C PRO A 538 -29.98 -26.23 2.90
N GLY A 539 -29.44 -25.17 2.31
CA GLY A 539 -29.29 -23.87 2.97
C GLY A 539 -28.00 -23.69 3.78
N SER A 540 -27.22 -24.76 4.06
CA SER A 540 -25.86 -24.63 4.58
C SER A 540 -24.96 -23.92 3.58
N ALA A 541 -23.87 -23.34 4.06
CA ALA A 541 -22.95 -22.57 3.23
C ALA A 541 -21.53 -23.12 3.27
N LEU A 542 -20.76 -22.73 2.23
CA LEU A 542 -19.31 -22.86 2.18
C LEU A 542 -18.72 -21.47 1.94
N LEU A 543 -17.82 -21.07 2.83
CA LEU A 543 -16.97 -19.87 2.70
C LEU A 543 -15.56 -20.30 2.29
N VAL A 544 -15.11 -19.84 1.14
CA VAL A 544 -13.74 -20.05 0.66
C VAL A 544 -12.99 -18.73 0.74
N ALA A 545 -11.80 -18.76 1.33
CA ALA A 545 -10.91 -17.61 1.45
C ALA A 545 -9.61 -17.87 0.70
N GLU A 546 -9.45 -17.21 -0.45
CA GLU A 546 -8.33 -17.41 -1.38
C GLU A 546 -7.96 -16.10 -2.09
N ILE A 547 -6.84 -16.08 -2.81
CA ILE A 547 -6.54 -15.00 -3.73
C ILE A 547 -7.33 -15.24 -5.02
N VAL A 548 -8.23 -14.34 -5.36
CA VAL A 548 -9.03 -14.44 -6.59
C VAL A 548 -8.33 -13.67 -7.71
N LEU A 549 -7.99 -14.36 -8.79
CA LEU A 549 -7.40 -13.74 -9.98
C LEU A 549 -8.47 -13.02 -10.81
N ASN A 550 -8.05 -12.02 -11.58
CA ASN A 550 -8.88 -11.48 -12.64
C ASN A 550 -9.07 -12.54 -13.75
N GLU A 551 -10.05 -12.35 -14.63
CA GLU A 551 -10.40 -13.32 -15.69
C GLU A 551 -9.27 -13.55 -16.72
N LYS A 552 -8.29 -12.65 -16.79
CA LYS A 552 -7.09 -12.82 -17.62
C LYS A 552 -5.97 -13.58 -16.91
N GLY A 553 -6.09 -13.89 -15.63
CA GLY A 553 -5.07 -14.56 -14.82
C GLY A 553 -3.80 -13.72 -14.57
N THR A 554 -3.86 -12.40 -14.72
CA THR A 554 -2.69 -11.50 -14.66
C THR A 554 -2.62 -10.63 -13.40
N SER A 555 -3.62 -10.66 -12.55
CA SER A 555 -3.75 -9.78 -11.36
C SER A 555 -4.61 -10.46 -10.29
N PRO A 556 -4.38 -10.22 -9.01
CA PRO A 556 -3.28 -9.42 -8.46
C PRO A 556 -1.93 -10.12 -8.58
N ALA A 557 -0.86 -9.35 -8.73
CA ALA A 557 0.50 -9.87 -8.93
C ALA A 557 0.91 -10.91 -7.87
N ARG A 558 0.51 -10.73 -6.60
CA ARG A 558 0.81 -11.68 -5.52
C ARG A 558 0.27 -13.10 -5.79
N GLY A 559 -0.95 -13.22 -6.37
CA GLY A 559 -1.53 -14.52 -6.72
C GLY A 559 -0.80 -15.17 -7.90
N VAL A 560 -0.48 -14.36 -8.92
CA VAL A 560 0.27 -14.83 -10.08
C VAL A 560 1.69 -15.29 -9.68
N LEU A 561 2.38 -14.51 -8.84
CA LEU A 561 3.71 -14.87 -8.35
C LEU A 561 3.67 -16.13 -7.49
N GLN A 562 2.65 -16.32 -6.65
CA GLN A 562 2.51 -17.54 -5.85
C GLN A 562 2.38 -18.79 -6.72
N SER A 563 1.73 -18.71 -7.88
CA SER A 563 1.60 -19.84 -8.82
C SER A 563 2.95 -20.33 -9.36
N LEU A 564 3.99 -19.49 -9.32
CA LEU A 564 5.35 -19.89 -9.71
C LEU A 564 6.01 -20.89 -8.76
N SER A 565 5.44 -21.13 -7.58
CA SER A 565 5.89 -22.20 -6.68
C SER A 565 5.65 -23.59 -7.26
N MET A 566 4.84 -23.69 -8.33
CA MET A 566 4.51 -24.94 -9.03
C MET A 566 4.05 -26.04 -8.07
N THR A 567 3.19 -25.68 -7.10
CA THR A 567 2.48 -26.65 -6.25
C THR A 567 1.50 -27.46 -7.11
N GLU A 568 0.91 -28.52 -6.55
CA GLU A 568 -0.08 -29.34 -7.26
C GLU A 568 -1.35 -28.54 -7.62
N GLY A 569 -1.63 -27.47 -6.87
CA GLY A 569 -2.78 -26.61 -7.08
C GLY A 569 -2.50 -25.38 -7.93
N LYS A 570 -3.52 -24.54 -8.10
CA LYS A 570 -3.44 -23.28 -8.83
C LYS A 570 -4.31 -22.20 -8.20
N GLN A 571 -3.95 -20.94 -8.42
CA GLN A 571 -4.84 -19.81 -8.19
C GLN A 571 -5.92 -19.76 -9.29
N ARG A 572 -7.12 -19.28 -8.94
CA ARG A 572 -8.28 -19.29 -9.84
C ARG A 572 -8.91 -17.91 -9.95
N SER A 573 -9.57 -17.66 -11.10
CA SER A 573 -10.40 -16.48 -11.31
C SER A 573 -11.78 -16.64 -10.65
N SER A 574 -12.54 -15.54 -10.62
CA SER A 574 -13.92 -15.53 -10.13
C SER A 574 -14.81 -16.55 -10.86
N LEU A 575 -14.66 -16.63 -12.18
CA LEU A 575 -15.42 -17.56 -13.02
C LEU A 575 -15.04 -19.01 -12.72
N GLU A 576 -13.74 -19.32 -12.64
CA GLU A 576 -13.27 -20.68 -12.32
C GLU A 576 -13.75 -21.15 -10.93
N TYR A 577 -13.74 -20.28 -9.90
CA TYR A 577 -14.30 -20.62 -8.58
C TYR A 577 -15.81 -20.87 -8.66
N LYS A 578 -16.54 -20.05 -9.40
CA LYS A 578 -17.98 -20.22 -9.58
C LYS A 578 -18.29 -21.56 -10.24
N GLU A 579 -17.68 -21.88 -11.36
CA GLU A 579 -17.86 -23.15 -12.07
C GLU A 579 -17.49 -24.37 -11.20
N LEU A 580 -16.38 -24.28 -10.47
CA LEU A 580 -15.95 -25.32 -9.55
C LEU A 580 -16.99 -25.59 -8.46
N LEU A 581 -17.51 -24.56 -7.79
CA LEU A 581 -18.45 -24.70 -6.69
C LEU A 581 -19.84 -25.14 -7.19
N GLU A 582 -20.30 -24.61 -8.32
CA GLU A 582 -21.58 -25.01 -8.95
C GLU A 582 -21.58 -26.49 -9.37
N LYS A 583 -20.45 -26.99 -9.88
CA LYS A 583 -20.27 -28.42 -10.22
C LYS A 583 -20.48 -29.35 -9.02
N HIS A 584 -20.19 -28.86 -7.80
CA HIS A 584 -20.39 -29.60 -6.56
C HIS A 584 -21.73 -29.34 -5.86
N GLY A 585 -22.71 -28.72 -6.58
CA GLY A 585 -24.08 -28.51 -6.10
C GLY A 585 -24.21 -27.36 -5.11
N PHE A 586 -23.32 -26.41 -5.15
CA PHE A 586 -23.48 -25.11 -4.51
C PHE A 586 -24.09 -24.12 -5.51
N THR A 587 -24.78 -23.10 -5.00
CA THR A 587 -25.43 -22.05 -5.79
C THR A 587 -25.23 -20.69 -5.12
N SER A 588 -25.71 -19.64 -5.76
CA SER A 588 -25.62 -18.28 -5.21
C SER A 588 -24.18 -17.90 -4.85
N VAL A 589 -23.23 -18.26 -5.72
CA VAL A 589 -21.82 -17.97 -5.50
C VAL A 589 -21.60 -16.45 -5.55
N GLN A 590 -21.20 -15.88 -4.43
CA GLN A 590 -20.88 -14.46 -4.26
C GLN A 590 -19.40 -14.33 -3.98
N ILE A 591 -18.73 -13.40 -4.67
CA ILE A 591 -17.31 -13.17 -4.52
C ILE A 591 -17.11 -11.71 -4.09
N LYS A 592 -16.37 -11.51 -3.01
CA LYS A 592 -16.02 -10.20 -2.49
C LYS A 592 -14.52 -10.03 -2.46
N ILE A 593 -14.03 -9.11 -3.28
CA ILE A 593 -12.63 -8.69 -3.26
C ILE A 593 -12.45 -7.78 -2.05
N THR A 594 -11.65 -8.23 -1.09
CA THR A 594 -11.45 -7.51 0.17
C THR A 594 -10.48 -6.35 0.05
N GLY A 595 -9.60 -6.39 -0.95
CA GLY A 595 -8.48 -5.45 -1.06
C GLY A 595 -7.31 -5.76 -0.11
N ASN A 596 -7.43 -6.81 0.71
CA ASN A 596 -6.41 -7.34 1.61
C ASN A 596 -5.70 -8.56 0.98
N LEU A 597 -5.07 -9.39 1.79
CA LEU A 597 -4.30 -10.56 1.35
C LEU A 597 -5.17 -11.67 0.75
N LEU A 598 -6.39 -11.85 1.24
CA LEU A 598 -7.33 -12.88 0.79
C LEU A 598 -8.67 -12.27 0.42
N ASP A 599 -9.34 -12.86 -0.54
CA ASP A 599 -10.69 -12.53 -0.97
C ASP A 599 -11.68 -13.58 -0.44
N ALA A 600 -12.96 -13.21 -0.32
CA ALA A 600 -13.98 -14.07 0.25
C ALA A 600 -14.97 -14.54 -0.83
N ILE A 601 -15.26 -15.84 -0.83
CA ILE A 601 -16.23 -16.49 -1.73
C ILE A 601 -17.25 -17.24 -0.87
N LEU A 602 -18.50 -16.84 -0.93
CA LEU A 602 -19.60 -17.50 -0.20
C LEU A 602 -20.54 -18.16 -1.20
N CYS A 603 -20.89 -19.42 -0.93
CA CYS A 603 -21.90 -20.12 -1.70
C CYS A 603 -22.83 -20.95 -0.79
N ILE A 604 -24.02 -21.24 -1.28
CA ILE A 604 -25.07 -21.92 -0.53
C ILE A 604 -25.34 -23.29 -1.14
N LYS A 605 -25.51 -24.31 -0.32
CA LYS A 605 -25.91 -25.64 -0.76
C LYS A 605 -27.29 -25.58 -1.38
N LYS A 606 -27.43 -26.08 -2.61
CA LYS A 606 -28.70 -26.14 -3.36
C LYS A 606 -29.71 -26.98 -2.63
N SER A 607 -30.95 -26.51 -2.53
CA SER A 607 -32.07 -27.32 -2.09
C SER A 607 -32.29 -28.44 -3.09
N SER A 608 -32.44 -29.67 -2.60
CA SER A 608 -32.95 -30.77 -3.45
C SER A 608 -34.37 -30.39 -3.85
N VAL A 609 -34.56 -30.00 -5.08
CA VAL A 609 -35.91 -29.93 -5.65
C VAL A 609 -36.31 -31.39 -5.90
N HIS A 610 -37.25 -31.88 -5.11
CA HIS A 610 -37.95 -33.15 -5.40
C HIS A 610 -38.87 -32.94 -6.58
#